data_cb3d4ada78ef6fca3271fb293a65d1b5
#
_entry.id   cb3d4ada78ef6fca3271fb293a65d1b5
#
_cell.length_a   1.000
_cell.length_b   1.000
_cell.length_c   1.000
_cell.angle_alpha   90.00
_cell.angle_beta   90.00
_cell.angle_gamma   90.00
#
_symmetry.space_group_name_H-M   'P 1'
#
loop_
_entity.id
_entity.type
_entity.pdbx_description
1 polymer ?
#
loop_
_entity_poly.entity_id
_entity_poly.type
_entity_poly.pdbx_seq_one_letter_code
_entity_poly.pdbx_strand_id
1 'polypeptide(L)'
;MKKLWIGFTGVVFALTLFSTATAKTKWDMHLNYPAGNFHTEGAQKFADEVAKATNGELTIVLHPGAALGFKGPELLKSVAEGQVAVAEIPTGMVEGDAPVLALTAQPFISTNTFEQRLLYQLAKPVYAENLKKFNQITLYTSVWPFSGIYTQRAIKSEADLKGLKMRVYDGTGLTFGEATGIAARKMPFSEVYPAMKAGLLDSMYTSSVSGVDAKAWEVLKFFTPINIVGPVNMINVNLDAWNKLDQKTQTLVLEIAAQLEDEMWNLAGDMDRKSHAVLIENGMTISPVSKQFRSELNAV
;
A
#
# COMPACT_ATOMS: atom_id res chain seq x y z
N MET A 1 62.53 -61.07 -34.00
CA MET A 1 62.25 -60.16 -32.88
C MET A 1 61.31 -59.08 -33.36
N LYS A 2 59.99 -59.25 -33.07
CA LYS A 2 58.97 -58.26 -33.46
C LYS A 2 58.64 -57.44 -32.25
N LYS A 3 58.88 -56.12 -32.27
CA LYS A 3 58.54 -55.21 -31.19
C LYS A 3 57.05 -54.80 -31.33
N LEU A 4 56.25 -55.12 -30.31
CA LEU A 4 54.83 -54.72 -30.18
C LEU A 4 54.80 -53.34 -29.61
N TRP A 5 54.17 -52.37 -30.32
CA TRP A 5 53.91 -51.05 -29.84
C TRP A 5 52.45 -51.01 -29.34
N ILE A 6 52.26 -50.79 -28.01
CA ILE A 6 50.96 -50.61 -27.40
C ILE A 6 50.71 -49.10 -27.36
N GLY A 7 49.79 -48.63 -28.22
CA GLY A 7 49.32 -47.24 -28.20
C GLY A 7 48.32 -47.05 -27.05
N PHE A 8 48.63 -46.14 -26.13
CA PHE A 8 47.74 -45.73 -25.04
C PHE A 8 46.87 -44.59 -25.56
N THR A 9 45.60 -44.89 -25.88
CA THR A 9 44.59 -43.87 -26.28
C THR A 9 43.97 -43.28 -24.99
N GLY A 10 44.45 -42.11 -24.59
CA GLY A 10 43.82 -41.35 -23.48
C GLY A 10 42.49 -40.75 -23.89
N VAL A 11 41.40 -41.22 -23.34
CA VAL A 11 40.06 -40.60 -23.47
C VAL A 11 40.00 -39.41 -22.51
N VAL A 12 40.06 -38.20 -23.08
CA VAL A 12 39.81 -36.95 -22.33
C VAL A 12 38.30 -36.79 -22.18
N PHE A 13 37.81 -37.02 -20.96
CA PHE A 13 36.43 -36.77 -20.59
C PHE A 13 36.25 -35.26 -20.35
N ALA A 14 35.74 -34.53 -21.34
CA ALA A 14 35.40 -33.13 -21.21
C ALA A 14 34.12 -33.03 -20.34
N LEU A 15 34.28 -32.65 -19.05
CA LEU A 15 33.15 -32.22 -18.21
C LEU A 15 32.61 -30.91 -18.75
N THR A 16 31.56 -30.96 -19.55
CA THR A 16 30.76 -29.79 -19.91
C THR A 16 29.95 -29.40 -18.69
N LEU A 17 30.38 -28.34 -17.99
CA LEU A 17 29.58 -27.63 -16.98
C LEU A 17 28.38 -27.00 -17.72
N PHE A 18 27.24 -27.67 -17.68
CA PHE A 18 25.99 -27.05 -18.06
C PHE A 18 25.68 -25.96 -17.04
N SER A 19 26.06 -24.71 -17.34
CA SER A 19 25.52 -23.55 -16.63
C SER A 19 24.05 -23.50 -17.03
N THR A 20 23.17 -23.91 -16.12
CA THR A 20 21.73 -23.69 -16.30
C THR A 20 21.52 -22.20 -16.23
N ALA A 21 21.36 -21.57 -17.39
CA ALA A 21 20.89 -20.18 -17.46
C ALA A 21 19.50 -20.15 -16.85
N THR A 22 19.42 -19.69 -15.61
CA THR A 22 18.13 -19.43 -14.95
C THR A 22 17.39 -18.39 -15.77
N ALA A 23 16.20 -18.73 -16.25
CA ALA A 23 15.40 -17.78 -17.04
C ALA A 23 15.07 -16.57 -16.15
N LYS A 24 15.42 -15.37 -16.64
CA LYS A 24 15.11 -14.12 -15.90
C LYS A 24 13.60 -14.00 -15.71
N THR A 25 13.19 -13.85 -14.47
CA THR A 25 11.79 -13.65 -14.08
C THR A 25 11.51 -12.16 -14.03
N LYS A 26 10.41 -11.75 -14.66
CA LYS A 26 9.92 -10.37 -14.59
C LYS A 26 8.55 -10.36 -13.93
N TRP A 27 8.37 -9.51 -12.91
CA TRP A 27 7.08 -9.19 -12.32
C TRP A 27 6.66 -7.78 -12.68
N ASP A 28 5.41 -7.59 -13.06
CA ASP A 28 4.80 -6.28 -13.11
C ASP A 28 4.13 -6.01 -11.76
N MET A 29 4.36 -4.82 -11.19
CA MET A 29 3.83 -4.39 -9.90
C MET A 29 2.89 -3.20 -10.05
N HIS A 30 1.62 -3.40 -9.73
CA HIS A 30 0.63 -2.34 -9.72
C HIS A 30 0.72 -1.50 -8.45
N LEU A 31 0.73 -0.18 -8.60
CA LEU A 31 0.75 0.80 -7.51
C LEU A 31 -0.37 1.82 -7.70
N ASN A 32 -1.11 2.08 -6.62
CA ASN A 32 -2.27 2.98 -6.69
C ASN A 32 -1.89 4.47 -6.76
N TYR A 33 -0.70 4.84 -6.28
CA TYR A 33 -0.31 6.22 -6.02
C TYR A 33 0.75 6.71 -7.02
N PRO A 34 0.93 8.05 -7.17
CA PRO A 34 1.90 8.61 -8.10
C PRO A 34 3.35 8.28 -7.71
N ALA A 35 4.27 8.44 -8.67
CA ALA A 35 5.69 8.08 -8.49
C ALA A 35 6.37 8.76 -7.29
N GLY A 36 5.98 10.01 -6.96
CA GLY A 36 6.52 10.75 -5.82
C GLY A 36 5.88 10.42 -4.46
N ASN A 37 4.94 9.49 -4.40
CA ASN A 37 4.36 9.04 -3.14
C ASN A 37 5.36 8.12 -2.42
N PHE A 38 5.51 8.26 -1.09
CA PHE A 38 6.51 7.50 -0.32
C PHE A 38 6.31 5.98 -0.35
N HIS A 39 5.08 5.49 -0.53
CA HIS A 39 4.82 4.06 -0.74
C HIS A 39 5.39 3.60 -2.08
N THR A 40 5.21 4.41 -3.14
CA THR A 40 5.76 4.12 -4.46
C THR A 40 7.28 4.19 -4.47
N GLU A 41 7.88 5.16 -3.76
CA GLU A 41 9.34 5.25 -3.57
C GLU A 41 9.87 4.03 -2.79
N GLY A 42 9.17 3.58 -1.75
CA GLY A 42 9.48 2.35 -1.03
C GLY A 42 9.42 1.12 -1.94
N ALA A 43 8.40 1.03 -2.80
CA ALA A 43 8.28 -0.05 -3.77
C ALA A 43 9.41 -0.02 -4.82
N GLN A 44 9.88 1.16 -5.25
CA GLN A 44 11.04 1.29 -6.13
C GLN A 44 12.31 0.78 -5.44
N LYS A 45 12.54 1.20 -4.19
CA LYS A 45 13.66 0.70 -3.39
C LYS A 45 13.63 -0.83 -3.28
N PHE A 46 12.45 -1.41 -2.99
CA PHE A 46 12.27 -2.86 -2.96
C PHE A 46 12.66 -3.53 -4.28
N ALA A 47 12.17 -3.01 -5.39
CA ALA A 47 12.46 -3.56 -6.72
C ALA A 47 13.96 -3.50 -7.06
N ASP A 48 14.61 -2.39 -6.74
CA ASP A 48 16.05 -2.19 -6.99
C ASP A 48 16.91 -3.13 -6.13
N GLU A 49 16.58 -3.28 -4.85
CA GLU A 49 17.30 -4.17 -3.93
C GLU A 49 17.11 -5.64 -4.31
N VAL A 50 15.90 -6.06 -4.70
CA VAL A 50 15.63 -7.40 -5.21
C VAL A 50 16.42 -7.67 -6.49
N ALA A 51 16.39 -6.76 -7.46
CA ALA A 51 17.16 -6.93 -8.70
C ALA A 51 18.66 -7.04 -8.44
N LYS A 52 19.19 -6.24 -7.52
CA LYS A 52 20.60 -6.27 -7.11
C LYS A 52 20.96 -7.57 -6.40
N ALA A 53 20.18 -8.00 -5.41
CA ALA A 53 20.44 -9.20 -4.62
C ALA A 53 20.35 -10.50 -5.45
N THR A 54 19.46 -10.51 -6.46
CA THR A 54 19.28 -11.65 -7.36
C THR A 54 20.15 -11.58 -8.64
N ASN A 55 21.06 -10.60 -8.76
CA ASN A 55 21.85 -10.35 -9.96
C ASN A 55 20.98 -10.21 -11.23
N GLY A 56 19.76 -9.67 -11.08
CA GLY A 56 18.80 -9.48 -12.18
C GLY A 56 18.07 -10.74 -12.61
N GLU A 57 18.14 -11.84 -11.86
CA GLU A 57 17.33 -13.05 -12.10
C GLU A 57 15.85 -12.78 -11.84
N LEU A 58 15.54 -11.93 -10.86
CA LEU A 58 14.19 -11.37 -10.62
C LEU A 58 14.22 -9.85 -10.80
N THR A 59 13.36 -9.33 -11.65
CA THR A 59 13.15 -7.89 -11.83
C THR A 59 11.69 -7.54 -11.61
N ILE A 60 11.43 -6.40 -10.94
CA ILE A 60 10.08 -5.91 -10.66
C ILE A 60 9.91 -4.57 -11.38
N VAL A 61 8.93 -4.49 -12.28
CA VAL A 61 8.62 -3.27 -13.04
C VAL A 61 7.41 -2.60 -12.42
N LEU A 62 7.58 -1.37 -11.97
CA LEU A 62 6.55 -0.60 -11.29
C LEU A 62 5.62 0.09 -12.29
N HIS A 63 4.33 0.09 -11.97
CA HIS A 63 3.28 0.79 -12.69
C HIS A 63 2.51 1.72 -11.73
N PRO A 64 3.06 2.93 -11.45
CA PRO A 64 2.47 3.87 -10.49
C PRO A 64 1.22 4.55 -11.04
N GLY A 65 0.42 5.14 -10.13
CA GLY A 65 -0.75 5.93 -10.47
C GLY A 65 -1.88 5.12 -11.09
N ALA A 66 -2.00 3.85 -10.74
CA ALA A 66 -2.98 2.91 -11.32
C ALA A 66 -2.85 2.73 -12.85
N ALA A 67 -1.61 2.82 -13.38
CA ALA A 67 -1.34 2.80 -14.82
C ALA A 67 -1.78 1.49 -15.53
N LEU A 68 -1.90 0.36 -14.79
CA LEU A 68 -2.44 -0.88 -15.34
C LEU A 68 -3.97 -0.92 -15.40
N GLY A 69 -4.66 0.15 -14.95
CA GLY A 69 -6.12 0.29 -15.04
C GLY A 69 -6.90 -0.37 -13.90
N PHE A 70 -6.27 -1.16 -13.01
CA PHE A 70 -6.95 -1.74 -11.85
C PHE A 70 -7.23 -0.68 -10.79
N LYS A 71 -8.39 -0.77 -10.13
CA LYS A 71 -8.78 0.09 -9.01
C LYS A 71 -8.66 -0.69 -7.69
N GLY A 72 -8.50 0.03 -6.57
CA GLY A 72 -8.27 -0.58 -5.26
C GLY A 72 -9.12 -1.82 -4.92
N PRO A 73 -10.46 -1.80 -5.09
CA PRO A 73 -11.31 -2.96 -4.82
C PRO A 73 -11.06 -4.18 -5.72
N GLU A 74 -10.47 -3.99 -6.92
CA GLU A 74 -10.24 -5.07 -7.90
C GLU A 74 -8.90 -5.79 -7.66
N LEU A 75 -7.99 -5.18 -6.88
CA LEU A 75 -6.61 -5.63 -6.76
C LEU A 75 -6.46 -7.02 -6.13
N LEU A 76 -7.29 -7.35 -5.14
CA LEU A 76 -7.26 -8.69 -4.53
C LEU A 76 -7.51 -9.78 -5.58
N LYS A 77 -8.48 -9.56 -6.44
CA LYS A 77 -8.85 -10.49 -7.50
C LYS A 77 -7.83 -10.49 -8.64
N SER A 78 -7.34 -9.33 -9.06
CA SER A 78 -6.38 -9.24 -10.17
C SER A 78 -5.05 -9.96 -9.85
N VAL A 79 -4.60 -9.90 -8.59
CA VAL A 79 -3.44 -10.70 -8.14
C VAL A 79 -3.81 -12.18 -8.04
N ALA A 80 -4.99 -12.53 -7.48
CA ALA A 80 -5.43 -13.92 -7.37
C ALA A 80 -5.46 -14.64 -8.72
N GLU A 81 -5.95 -13.97 -9.75
CA GLU A 81 -6.09 -14.48 -11.12
C GLU A 81 -4.77 -14.39 -11.93
N GLY A 82 -3.72 -13.83 -11.36
CA GLY A 82 -2.43 -13.64 -12.05
C GLY A 82 -2.45 -12.60 -13.17
N GLN A 83 -3.44 -11.68 -13.19
CA GLN A 83 -3.50 -10.57 -14.15
C GLN A 83 -2.35 -9.58 -13.91
N VAL A 84 -1.89 -9.48 -12.67
CA VAL A 84 -0.68 -8.79 -12.25
C VAL A 84 0.05 -9.66 -11.22
N ALA A 85 1.38 -9.73 -11.31
CA ALA A 85 2.16 -10.57 -10.40
C ALA A 85 2.20 -10.00 -8.97
N VAL A 86 2.33 -8.69 -8.84
CA VAL A 86 2.44 -7.99 -7.54
C VAL A 86 1.53 -6.77 -7.54
N ALA A 87 0.85 -6.52 -6.43
CA ALA A 87 0.08 -5.29 -6.27
C ALA A 87 0.17 -4.74 -4.84
N GLU A 88 0.08 -3.41 -4.75
CA GLU A 88 -0.15 -2.69 -3.51
C GLU A 88 -1.67 -2.66 -3.21
N ILE A 89 -2.08 -3.35 -2.15
CA ILE A 89 -3.48 -3.55 -1.79
C ILE A 89 -3.79 -2.87 -0.45
N PRO A 90 -4.53 -1.75 -0.44
CA PRO A 90 -5.03 -1.16 0.80
C PRO A 90 -6.05 -2.10 1.47
N THR A 91 -5.81 -2.47 2.72
CA THR A 91 -6.60 -3.49 3.43
C THR A 91 -8.09 -3.16 3.50
N GLY A 92 -8.46 -1.89 3.75
CA GLY A 92 -9.85 -1.45 3.82
C GLY A 92 -10.59 -1.44 2.48
N MET A 93 -9.87 -1.37 1.35
CA MET A 93 -10.54 -1.31 0.03
C MET A 93 -11.08 -2.65 -0.45
N VAL A 94 -10.57 -3.76 0.10
CA VAL A 94 -10.94 -5.13 -0.30
C VAL A 94 -11.89 -5.81 0.69
N GLU A 95 -12.49 -5.05 1.59
CA GLU A 95 -13.42 -5.54 2.61
C GLU A 95 -14.63 -6.28 2.04
N GLY A 96 -15.09 -5.92 0.83
CA GLY A 96 -16.21 -6.58 0.16
C GLY A 96 -15.94 -8.04 -0.19
N ASP A 97 -14.70 -8.36 -0.58
CA ASP A 97 -14.29 -9.71 -0.93
C ASP A 97 -13.69 -10.46 0.26
N ALA A 98 -12.98 -9.73 1.13
CA ALA A 98 -12.26 -10.29 2.28
C ALA A 98 -12.43 -9.39 3.52
N PRO A 99 -13.60 -9.42 4.20
CA PRO A 99 -13.90 -8.51 5.33
C PRO A 99 -12.86 -8.55 6.45
N VAL A 100 -12.25 -9.70 6.69
CA VAL A 100 -11.22 -9.87 7.73
C VAL A 100 -9.99 -9.01 7.48
N LEU A 101 -9.66 -8.69 6.23
CA LEU A 101 -8.52 -7.83 5.90
C LEU A 101 -8.75 -6.36 6.29
N ALA A 102 -10.01 -5.96 6.51
CA ALA A 102 -10.35 -4.61 6.97
C ALA A 102 -10.24 -4.43 8.49
N LEU A 103 -9.79 -5.44 9.25
CA LEU A 103 -9.66 -5.33 10.71
C LEU A 103 -8.76 -4.16 11.13
N THR A 104 -7.63 -3.94 10.44
CA THR A 104 -6.73 -2.81 10.71
C THR A 104 -7.22 -1.47 10.15
N ALA A 105 -8.34 -1.45 9.42
CA ALA A 105 -8.96 -0.25 8.86
C ALA A 105 -10.17 0.24 9.67
N GLN A 106 -10.45 -0.36 10.84
CA GLN A 106 -11.56 0.05 11.68
C GLN A 106 -11.29 1.39 12.37
N PRO A 107 -12.29 2.30 12.46
CA PRO A 107 -12.12 3.63 13.05
C PRO A 107 -11.78 3.53 14.53
N PHE A 108 -10.88 4.39 15.00
CA PHE A 108 -10.55 4.64 16.39
C PHE A 108 -10.08 3.44 17.22
N ILE A 109 -9.84 2.25 16.62
CA ILE A 109 -9.27 1.08 17.32
C ILE A 109 -7.81 1.35 17.73
N SER A 110 -7.07 2.07 16.89
CA SER A 110 -5.73 2.56 17.20
C SER A 110 -5.69 4.07 17.11
N THR A 111 -4.85 4.71 17.91
CA THR A 111 -4.74 6.17 17.99
C THR A 111 -3.39 6.70 17.53
N ASN A 112 -2.43 5.81 17.32
CA ASN A 112 -1.06 6.13 16.91
C ASN A 112 -0.43 4.94 16.13
N THR A 113 0.69 5.21 15.48
CA THR A 113 1.37 4.21 14.63
C THR A 113 1.86 2.99 15.42
N PHE A 114 2.24 3.15 16.68
CA PHE A 114 2.67 2.02 17.52
C PHE A 114 1.51 1.05 17.78
N GLU A 115 0.34 1.56 18.19
CA GLU A 115 -0.86 0.75 18.37
C GLU A 115 -1.33 0.11 17.07
N GLN A 116 -1.26 0.86 15.96
CA GLN A 116 -1.59 0.35 14.64
C GLN A 116 -0.68 -0.80 14.22
N ARG A 117 0.63 -0.69 14.52
CA ARG A 117 1.59 -1.76 14.26
C ARG A 117 1.28 -3.00 15.08
N LEU A 118 0.97 -2.84 16.36
CA LEU A 118 0.59 -3.95 17.23
C LEU A 118 -0.68 -4.65 16.73
N LEU A 119 -1.70 -3.87 16.37
CA LEU A 119 -2.93 -4.40 15.79
C LEU A 119 -2.66 -5.21 14.51
N TYR A 120 -1.82 -4.67 13.61
CA TYR A 120 -1.42 -5.40 12.41
C TYR A 120 -0.66 -6.70 12.74
N GLN A 121 0.27 -6.66 13.67
CA GLN A 121 1.02 -7.86 14.08
C GLN A 121 0.10 -8.97 14.61
N LEU A 122 -0.92 -8.60 15.39
CA LEU A 122 -1.94 -9.54 15.87
C LEU A 122 -2.83 -10.07 14.73
N ALA A 123 -3.14 -9.24 13.73
CA ALA A 123 -3.95 -9.61 12.57
C ALA A 123 -3.17 -10.43 11.52
N LYS A 124 -1.85 -10.29 11.45
CA LYS A 124 -0.98 -10.88 10.40
C LYS A 124 -1.22 -12.38 10.17
N PRO A 125 -1.34 -13.26 11.18
CA PRO A 125 -1.62 -14.67 10.95
C PRO A 125 -2.98 -14.92 10.30
N VAL A 126 -4.01 -14.16 10.72
CA VAL A 126 -5.37 -14.26 10.18
C VAL A 126 -5.41 -13.76 8.73
N TYR A 127 -4.68 -12.68 8.42
CA TYR A 127 -4.52 -12.18 7.07
C TYR A 127 -3.86 -13.22 6.17
N ALA A 128 -2.75 -13.81 6.62
CA ALA A 128 -2.03 -14.82 5.86
C ALA A 128 -2.91 -16.03 5.51
N GLU A 129 -3.71 -16.54 6.47
CA GLU A 129 -4.65 -17.64 6.20
C GLU A 129 -5.76 -17.23 5.21
N ASN A 130 -6.24 -16.00 5.31
CA ASN A 130 -7.28 -15.54 4.40
C ASN A 130 -6.74 -15.34 2.98
N LEU A 131 -5.55 -14.76 2.83
CA LEU A 131 -4.91 -14.50 1.54
C LEU A 131 -4.57 -15.77 0.76
N LYS A 132 -4.32 -16.90 1.43
CA LYS A 132 -4.18 -18.21 0.76
C LYS A 132 -5.40 -18.57 -0.08
N LYS A 133 -6.61 -18.21 0.37
CA LYS A 133 -7.86 -18.44 -0.38
C LYS A 133 -7.93 -17.61 -1.67
N PHE A 134 -7.16 -16.55 -1.73
CA PHE A 134 -7.02 -15.67 -2.89
C PHE A 134 -5.70 -15.90 -3.64
N ASN A 135 -5.05 -17.06 -3.46
CA ASN A 135 -3.81 -17.40 -4.15
C ASN A 135 -2.70 -16.33 -4.02
N GLN A 136 -2.52 -15.77 -2.81
CA GLN A 136 -1.57 -14.68 -2.54
C GLN A 136 -0.81 -14.86 -1.24
N ILE A 137 0.36 -14.26 -1.18
CA ILE A 137 1.07 -13.96 0.07
C ILE A 137 1.44 -12.48 0.13
N THR A 138 1.56 -11.94 1.34
CA THR A 138 2.08 -10.60 1.58
C THR A 138 3.60 -10.67 1.69
N LEU A 139 4.31 -9.85 0.90
CA LEU A 139 5.75 -9.67 1.00
C LEU A 139 6.08 -8.73 2.16
N TYR A 140 5.51 -7.54 2.18
CA TYR A 140 5.65 -6.56 3.26
C TYR A 140 4.41 -5.68 3.35
N THR A 141 4.34 -4.90 4.42
CA THR A 141 3.30 -3.90 4.61
C THR A 141 3.88 -2.51 4.84
N SER A 142 3.06 -1.52 4.59
CA SER A 142 3.36 -0.13 4.89
C SER A 142 2.14 0.55 5.50
N VAL A 143 2.35 1.54 6.37
CA VAL A 143 1.27 2.25 7.05
C VAL A 143 1.22 3.70 6.57
N TRP A 144 0.02 4.21 6.42
CA TRP A 144 -0.23 5.62 6.18
C TRP A 144 -0.22 6.43 7.48
N PRO A 145 0.10 7.71 7.42
CA PRO A 145 -0.29 8.64 8.48
C PRO A 145 -1.79 8.57 8.73
N PHE A 146 -2.19 8.84 9.96
CA PHE A 146 -3.59 8.79 10.35
C PHE A 146 -4.45 9.75 9.52
N SER A 147 -5.62 9.27 9.11
CA SER A 147 -6.54 10.04 8.27
C SER A 147 -7.24 11.14 9.07
N GLY A 148 -7.37 12.28 8.40
CA GLY A 148 -8.14 13.44 8.85
C GLY A 148 -9.17 13.86 7.80
N ILE A 149 -9.79 15.00 8.01
CA ILE A 149 -10.83 15.54 7.14
C ILE A 149 -10.35 16.85 6.52
N TYR A 150 -10.45 16.94 5.21
CA TYR A 150 -10.22 18.14 4.42
C TYR A 150 -11.54 18.81 4.06
N THR A 151 -11.64 20.13 4.25
CA THR A 151 -12.88 20.89 4.05
C THR A 151 -12.63 22.30 3.51
N GLN A 152 -13.70 22.93 2.98
CA GLN A 152 -13.70 24.36 2.60
C GLN A 152 -13.85 25.28 3.82
N ARG A 153 -14.48 24.82 4.89
CA ARG A 153 -14.71 25.55 6.16
C ARG A 153 -14.13 24.81 7.35
N ALA A 154 -13.75 25.54 8.38
CA ALA A 154 -13.30 24.90 9.62
C ALA A 154 -14.40 24.03 10.22
N ILE A 155 -14.02 22.82 10.70
CA ILE A 155 -14.89 21.94 11.47
C ILE A 155 -14.39 21.91 12.93
N LYS A 156 -15.28 22.03 13.91
CA LYS A 156 -14.96 22.12 15.33
C LYS A 156 -15.78 21.16 16.21
N SER A 157 -16.81 20.57 15.63
CA SER A 157 -17.76 19.65 16.30
C SER A 157 -18.27 18.62 15.31
N GLU A 158 -18.89 17.54 15.81
CA GLU A 158 -19.57 16.55 14.96
C GLU A 158 -20.68 17.20 14.11
N ALA A 159 -21.42 18.17 14.66
CA ALA A 159 -22.48 18.87 13.93
C ALA A 159 -22.00 19.56 12.65
N ASP A 160 -20.72 19.97 12.59
CA ASP A 160 -20.13 20.58 11.40
C ASP A 160 -19.89 19.59 10.26
N LEU A 161 -19.94 18.29 10.53
CA LEU A 161 -19.76 17.23 9.54
C LEU A 161 -21.00 17.01 8.69
N LYS A 162 -22.18 17.31 9.24
CA LYS A 162 -23.46 17.01 8.60
C LYS A 162 -23.61 17.68 7.22
N GLY A 163 -23.95 16.87 6.25
CA GLY A 163 -24.21 17.29 4.88
C GLY A 163 -22.98 17.57 4.02
N LEU A 164 -21.74 17.35 4.53
CA LEU A 164 -20.53 17.41 3.71
C LEU A 164 -20.60 16.35 2.61
N LYS A 165 -20.28 16.74 1.38
CA LYS A 165 -20.12 15.81 0.25
C LYS A 165 -18.70 15.28 0.26
N MET A 166 -18.49 14.19 0.99
CA MET A 166 -17.16 13.73 1.32
C MET A 166 -16.73 12.51 0.50
N ARG A 167 -15.55 12.59 -0.08
CA ARG A 167 -14.89 11.38 -0.56
C ARG A 167 -14.36 10.55 0.60
N VAL A 168 -14.65 9.26 0.57
CA VAL A 168 -14.03 8.24 1.43
C VAL A 168 -13.38 7.18 0.54
N TYR A 169 -12.44 6.38 1.08
CA TYR A 169 -11.71 5.40 0.27
C TYR A 169 -12.17 3.95 0.51
N ASP A 170 -12.89 3.69 1.59
CA ASP A 170 -13.34 2.35 1.99
C ASP A 170 -14.75 2.36 2.57
N GLY A 171 -15.27 1.19 2.94
CA GLY A 171 -16.59 1.05 3.55
C GLY A 171 -16.63 1.56 4.98
N THR A 172 -15.52 1.49 5.70
CA THR A 172 -15.40 2.07 7.03
C THR A 172 -15.67 3.59 7.00
N GLY A 173 -15.14 4.28 5.98
CA GLY A 173 -15.48 5.68 5.74
C GLY A 173 -16.94 5.91 5.39
N LEU A 174 -17.61 4.97 4.69
CA LEU A 174 -19.06 5.05 4.46
C LEU A 174 -19.84 4.94 5.76
N THR A 175 -19.52 3.95 6.60
CA THR A 175 -20.16 3.76 7.91
C THR A 175 -19.97 4.99 8.80
N PHE A 176 -18.74 5.56 8.85
CA PHE A 176 -18.48 6.81 9.56
C PHE A 176 -19.34 7.96 9.01
N GLY A 177 -19.50 8.04 7.69
CA GLY A 177 -20.34 9.03 7.04
C GLY A 177 -21.83 8.91 7.42
N GLU A 178 -22.35 7.69 7.44
CA GLU A 178 -23.74 7.42 7.85
C GLU A 178 -23.97 7.85 9.31
N ALA A 179 -23.05 7.50 10.21
CA ALA A 179 -23.15 7.80 11.62
C ALA A 179 -23.09 9.32 11.92
N THR A 180 -22.33 10.09 11.12
CA THR A 180 -22.13 11.54 11.31
C THR A 180 -22.99 12.43 10.40
N GLY A 181 -23.81 11.84 9.54
CA GLY A 181 -24.65 12.57 8.58
C GLY A 181 -23.88 13.20 7.41
N ILE A 182 -22.68 12.71 7.12
CA ILE A 182 -21.89 13.06 5.94
C ILE A 182 -22.48 12.37 4.72
N ALA A 183 -22.62 13.08 3.61
CA ALA A 183 -22.95 12.48 2.31
C ALA A 183 -21.68 11.83 1.70
N ALA A 184 -21.29 10.68 2.24
CA ALA A 184 -20.06 9.98 1.90
C ALA A 184 -20.16 9.26 0.54
N ARG A 185 -19.09 9.32 -0.25
CA ARG A 185 -18.94 8.56 -1.51
C ARG A 185 -17.60 7.86 -1.55
N LYS A 186 -17.62 6.53 -1.72
CA LYS A 186 -16.42 5.73 -1.95
C LYS A 186 -15.89 5.99 -3.36
N MET A 187 -14.60 6.36 -3.46
CA MET A 187 -14.00 6.74 -4.74
C MET A 187 -12.50 6.42 -4.76
N PRO A 188 -11.97 5.80 -5.84
CA PRO A 188 -10.54 5.59 -6.04
C PRO A 188 -9.73 6.89 -5.99
N PHE A 189 -8.48 6.83 -5.53
CA PHE A 189 -7.66 8.03 -5.34
C PHE A 189 -7.46 8.84 -6.64
N SER A 190 -7.25 8.17 -7.78
CA SER A 190 -7.07 8.82 -9.09
C SER A 190 -8.24 9.67 -9.56
N GLU A 191 -9.45 9.46 -9.02
CA GLU A 191 -10.67 10.20 -9.37
C GLU A 191 -10.94 11.40 -8.45
N VAL A 192 -10.19 11.53 -7.33
CA VAL A 192 -10.50 12.51 -6.27
C VAL A 192 -10.29 13.95 -6.74
N TYR A 193 -9.12 14.28 -7.28
CA TYR A 193 -8.82 15.64 -7.71
C TYR A 193 -9.78 16.15 -8.81
N PRO A 194 -10.06 15.39 -9.88
CA PRO A 194 -11.07 15.78 -10.86
C PRO A 194 -12.46 16.01 -10.26
N ALA A 195 -12.90 15.15 -9.34
CA ALA A 195 -14.20 15.26 -8.69
C ALA A 195 -14.32 16.53 -7.81
N MET A 196 -13.25 16.86 -7.07
CA MET A 196 -13.19 18.09 -6.28
C MET A 196 -13.20 19.34 -7.18
N LYS A 197 -12.41 19.36 -8.26
CA LYS A 197 -12.40 20.47 -9.24
C LYS A 197 -13.75 20.67 -9.91
N ALA A 198 -14.49 19.60 -10.16
CA ALA A 198 -15.84 19.66 -10.73
C ALA A 198 -16.93 20.05 -9.70
N GLY A 199 -16.59 20.24 -8.41
CA GLY A 199 -17.55 20.57 -7.36
C GLY A 199 -18.50 19.42 -6.98
N LEU A 200 -18.17 18.19 -7.39
CA LEU A 200 -18.92 16.98 -6.99
C LEU A 200 -18.69 16.61 -5.53
N LEU A 201 -17.53 17.02 -5.01
CA LEU A 201 -17.09 16.85 -3.62
C LEU A 201 -16.68 18.22 -3.06
N ASP A 202 -16.96 18.45 -1.78
CA ASP A 202 -16.53 19.63 -1.01
C ASP A 202 -15.64 19.27 0.18
N SER A 203 -15.37 17.99 0.34
CA SER A 203 -14.55 17.45 1.41
C SER A 203 -13.96 16.09 1.04
N MET A 204 -12.90 15.71 1.73
CA MET A 204 -12.34 14.37 1.62
C MET A 204 -11.79 13.89 2.96
N TYR A 205 -11.93 12.60 3.18
CA TYR A 205 -11.35 11.84 4.26
C TYR A 205 -10.09 11.12 3.75
N THR A 206 -8.91 11.50 4.26
CA THR A 206 -7.63 10.89 3.87
C THR A 206 -6.49 11.38 4.76
N SER A 207 -5.26 10.84 4.55
CA SER A 207 -4.05 11.25 5.26
C SER A 207 -3.51 12.61 4.80
N SER A 208 -2.59 13.19 5.57
CA SER A 208 -1.84 14.40 5.18
C SER A 208 -1.06 14.21 3.87
N VAL A 209 -0.40 13.07 3.70
CA VAL A 209 0.36 12.72 2.48
C VAL A 209 -0.56 12.68 1.26
N SER A 210 -1.69 11.98 1.34
CA SER A 210 -2.66 11.97 0.22
C SER A 210 -3.21 13.35 -0.10
N GLY A 211 -3.33 14.22 0.90
CA GLY A 211 -3.71 15.62 0.68
C GLY A 211 -2.67 16.39 -0.14
N VAL A 212 -1.39 16.14 0.10
CA VAL A 212 -0.28 16.69 -0.71
C VAL A 212 -0.33 16.14 -2.13
N ASP A 213 -0.41 14.81 -2.28
CA ASP A 213 -0.48 14.15 -3.59
C ASP A 213 -1.64 14.65 -4.47
N ALA A 214 -2.80 14.89 -3.84
CA ALA A 214 -3.99 15.44 -4.49
C ALA A 214 -3.97 16.96 -4.65
N LYS A 215 -2.91 17.65 -4.20
CA LYS A 215 -2.84 19.13 -4.16
C LYS A 215 -4.12 19.75 -3.56
N ALA A 216 -4.54 19.22 -2.41
CA ALA A 216 -5.81 19.56 -1.77
C ALA A 216 -6.01 21.06 -1.59
N TRP A 217 -4.93 21.83 -1.38
CA TRP A 217 -4.95 23.31 -1.23
C TRP A 217 -5.52 24.07 -2.41
N GLU A 218 -5.55 23.47 -3.62
CA GLU A 218 -6.13 24.13 -4.79
C GLU A 218 -7.66 24.23 -4.69
N VAL A 219 -8.29 23.36 -3.90
CA VAL A 219 -9.75 23.21 -3.83
C VAL A 219 -10.31 23.22 -2.41
N LEU A 220 -9.51 22.98 -1.39
CA LEU A 220 -9.90 22.94 0.03
C LEU A 220 -9.02 23.90 0.85
N LYS A 221 -9.46 24.27 2.06
CA LYS A 221 -8.78 25.28 2.88
C LYS A 221 -8.30 24.77 4.23
N PHE A 222 -8.94 23.75 4.76
CA PHE A 222 -8.69 23.26 6.11
C PHE A 222 -8.37 21.78 6.08
N PHE A 223 -7.43 21.37 6.90
CA PHE A 223 -7.19 19.98 7.27
C PHE A 223 -7.37 19.82 8.78
N THR A 224 -8.24 18.92 9.20
CA THR A 224 -8.50 18.60 10.60
C THR A 224 -8.02 17.17 10.88
N PRO A 225 -6.89 16.98 11.59
CA PRO A 225 -6.28 15.67 11.85
C PRO A 225 -7.02 14.94 12.98
N ILE A 226 -8.21 14.44 12.68
CA ILE A 226 -9.05 13.72 13.66
C ILE A 226 -8.54 12.32 13.96
N ASN A 227 -7.52 11.83 13.26
CA ASN A 227 -6.87 10.53 13.49
C ASN A 227 -7.85 9.36 13.58
N ILE A 228 -8.65 9.16 12.53
CA ILE A 228 -9.66 8.10 12.51
C ILE A 228 -8.99 6.73 12.45
N VAL A 229 -8.06 6.55 11.51
CA VAL A 229 -7.33 5.30 11.26
C VAL A 229 -6.01 5.59 10.56
N GLY A 230 -4.98 4.79 10.83
CA GLY A 230 -3.76 4.71 10.03
C GLY A 230 -3.86 3.53 9.06
N PRO A 231 -4.31 3.74 7.80
CA PRO A 231 -4.54 2.64 6.88
C PRO A 231 -3.27 1.84 6.60
N VAL A 232 -3.41 0.53 6.40
CA VAL A 232 -2.30 -0.37 6.07
C VAL A 232 -2.44 -0.82 4.63
N ASN A 233 -1.35 -0.72 3.87
CA ASN A 233 -1.22 -1.33 2.55
C ASN A 233 -0.42 -2.62 2.66
N MET A 234 -0.88 -3.66 1.98
CA MET A 234 -0.16 -4.90 1.78
C MET A 234 0.47 -4.92 0.38
N ILE A 235 1.72 -5.32 0.28
CA ILE A 235 2.35 -5.63 -1.00
C ILE A 235 2.24 -7.14 -1.18
N ASN A 236 1.28 -7.55 -1.99
CA ASN A 236 0.96 -8.95 -2.22
C ASN A 236 1.51 -9.45 -3.54
N VAL A 237 1.97 -10.69 -3.54
CA VAL A 237 2.38 -11.42 -4.75
C VAL A 237 1.45 -12.60 -4.98
N ASN A 238 1.15 -12.88 -6.25
CA ASN A 238 0.47 -14.09 -6.67
C ASN A 238 1.27 -15.33 -6.27
N LEU A 239 0.62 -16.32 -5.63
CA LEU A 239 1.29 -17.49 -5.08
C LEU A 239 1.91 -18.40 -6.15
N ASP A 240 1.28 -18.49 -7.34
CA ASP A 240 1.86 -19.28 -8.44
C ASP A 240 3.10 -18.59 -9.03
N ALA A 241 3.11 -17.26 -9.09
CA ALA A 241 4.29 -16.50 -9.51
C ALA A 241 5.42 -16.63 -8.46
N TRP A 242 5.07 -16.59 -7.18
CA TRP A 242 5.99 -16.81 -6.07
C TRP A 242 6.62 -18.21 -6.09
N ASN A 243 5.81 -19.24 -6.29
CA ASN A 243 6.26 -20.64 -6.28
C ASN A 243 7.13 -21.02 -7.49
N LYS A 244 7.21 -20.19 -8.53
CA LYS A 244 8.16 -20.36 -9.65
C LYS A 244 9.58 -19.92 -9.30
N LEU A 245 9.76 -19.15 -8.21
CA LEU A 245 11.09 -18.77 -7.74
C LEU A 245 11.75 -19.94 -7.01
N ASP A 246 13.06 -20.06 -7.17
CA ASP A 246 13.84 -20.98 -6.33
C ASP A 246 13.91 -20.51 -4.86
N GLN A 247 14.19 -21.42 -3.95
CA GLN A 247 14.21 -21.18 -2.51
C GLN A 247 15.19 -20.07 -2.10
N LYS A 248 16.33 -19.95 -2.77
CA LYS A 248 17.33 -18.92 -2.49
C LYS A 248 16.77 -17.52 -2.84
N THR A 249 16.17 -17.39 -4.00
CA THR A 249 15.53 -16.15 -4.44
C THR A 249 14.38 -15.76 -3.52
N GLN A 250 13.53 -16.73 -3.12
CA GLN A 250 12.45 -16.49 -2.16
C GLN A 250 12.98 -15.95 -0.82
N THR A 251 14.07 -16.55 -0.30
CA THR A 251 14.69 -16.11 0.95
C THR A 251 15.20 -14.68 0.85
N LEU A 252 15.93 -14.33 -0.21
CA LEU A 252 16.45 -12.98 -0.43
C LEU A 252 15.31 -11.94 -0.51
N VAL A 253 14.24 -12.26 -1.23
CA VAL A 253 13.07 -11.37 -1.36
C VAL A 253 12.42 -11.12 0.00
N LEU A 254 12.25 -12.15 0.83
CA LEU A 254 11.65 -12.02 2.17
C LEU A 254 12.55 -11.24 3.14
N GLU A 255 13.87 -11.41 3.07
CA GLU A 255 14.82 -10.65 3.90
C GLU A 255 14.76 -9.14 3.56
N ILE A 256 14.77 -8.80 2.26
CA ILE A 256 14.63 -7.42 1.81
C ILE A 256 13.26 -6.85 2.20
N ALA A 257 12.19 -7.62 2.01
CA ALA A 257 10.83 -7.24 2.37
C ALA A 257 10.70 -6.93 3.87
N ALA A 258 11.29 -7.75 4.75
CA ALA A 258 11.25 -7.53 6.19
C ALA A 258 11.97 -6.26 6.62
N GLN A 259 13.14 -5.97 6.04
CA GLN A 259 13.88 -4.74 6.32
C GLN A 259 13.10 -3.51 5.86
N LEU A 260 12.52 -3.57 4.66
CA LEU A 260 11.73 -2.47 4.12
C LEU A 260 10.43 -2.26 4.91
N GLU A 261 9.77 -3.33 5.38
CA GLU A 261 8.58 -3.21 6.23
C GLU A 261 8.88 -2.33 7.45
N ASP A 262 9.98 -2.59 8.16
CA ASP A 262 10.39 -1.80 9.33
C ASP A 262 10.65 -0.32 8.97
N GLU A 263 11.33 -0.06 7.86
CA GLU A 263 11.58 1.29 7.39
C GLU A 263 10.28 2.04 7.07
N MET A 264 9.38 1.42 6.33
CA MET A 264 8.12 2.03 5.89
C MET A 264 7.20 2.35 7.08
N TRP A 265 7.14 1.47 8.09
CA TRP A 265 6.38 1.73 9.32
C TRP A 265 6.94 2.89 10.12
N ASN A 266 8.27 3.02 10.19
CA ASN A 266 8.93 4.12 10.90
C ASN A 266 8.82 5.45 10.14
N LEU A 267 8.78 5.41 8.81
CA LEU A 267 8.75 6.60 7.97
C LEU A 267 7.41 7.36 8.04
N ALA A 268 6.31 6.69 8.30
CA ALA A 268 4.96 7.28 8.24
C ALA A 268 4.80 8.55 9.09
N GLY A 269 5.37 8.57 10.31
CA GLY A 269 5.32 9.75 11.18
C GLY A 269 6.13 10.95 10.66
N ASP A 270 7.26 10.69 10.01
CA ASP A 270 8.09 11.73 9.37
C ASP A 270 7.37 12.30 8.16
N MET A 271 6.73 11.45 7.38
CA MET A 271 5.94 11.86 6.22
C MET A 271 4.73 12.68 6.62
N ASP A 272 4.07 12.35 7.74
CA ASP A 272 2.96 13.15 8.27
C ASP A 272 3.41 14.59 8.60
N ARG A 273 4.51 14.72 9.35
CA ARG A 273 5.08 16.04 9.72
C ARG A 273 5.48 16.85 8.49
N LYS A 274 6.16 16.24 7.53
CA LYS A 274 6.56 16.89 6.27
C LYS A 274 5.34 17.35 5.49
N SER A 275 4.33 16.50 5.39
CA SER A 275 3.10 16.81 4.65
C SER A 275 2.31 17.95 5.30
N HIS A 276 2.24 18.01 6.63
CA HIS A 276 1.64 19.16 7.33
C HIS A 276 2.35 20.46 6.96
N ALA A 277 3.69 20.48 6.93
CA ALA A 277 4.46 21.66 6.52
C ALA A 277 4.12 22.08 5.08
N VAL A 278 4.11 21.13 4.14
CA VAL A 278 3.75 21.40 2.74
C VAL A 278 2.32 21.94 2.60
N LEU A 279 1.35 21.39 3.33
CA LEU A 279 -0.03 21.87 3.32
C LEU A 279 -0.12 23.33 3.81
N ILE A 280 0.60 23.66 4.90
CA ILE A 280 0.65 25.04 5.47
C ILE A 280 1.32 25.99 4.48
N GLU A 281 2.46 25.62 3.91
CA GLU A 281 3.18 26.42 2.92
C GLU A 281 2.32 26.77 1.69
N ASN A 282 1.40 25.87 1.33
CA ASN A 282 0.43 26.07 0.24
C ASN A 282 -0.88 26.71 0.72
N GLY A 283 -0.92 27.29 1.92
CA GLY A 283 -2.01 28.13 2.41
C GLY A 283 -3.18 27.39 3.06
N MET A 284 -3.00 26.09 3.40
CA MET A 284 -4.00 25.37 4.20
C MET A 284 -3.87 25.67 5.69
N THR A 285 -5.00 25.70 6.38
CA THR A 285 -5.04 25.77 7.84
C THR A 285 -5.18 24.38 8.44
N ILE A 286 -4.23 23.99 9.30
CA ILE A 286 -4.35 22.77 10.11
C ILE A 286 -5.20 23.12 11.34
N SER A 287 -6.41 22.56 11.41
CA SER A 287 -7.35 22.84 12.50
C SER A 287 -7.10 21.94 13.70
N PRO A 288 -6.99 22.47 14.93
CA PRO A 288 -6.84 21.63 16.11
C PRO A 288 -8.14 20.88 16.41
N VAL A 289 -8.00 19.64 16.90
CA VAL A 289 -9.13 18.84 17.39
C VAL A 289 -9.27 19.06 18.89
N SER A 290 -10.38 19.68 19.33
CA SER A 290 -10.67 19.89 20.74
C SER A 290 -10.96 18.56 21.46
N LYS A 291 -10.79 18.54 22.79
CA LYS A 291 -11.17 17.36 23.60
C LYS A 291 -12.66 17.03 23.48
N GLN A 292 -13.51 18.06 23.40
CA GLN A 292 -14.95 17.88 23.20
C GLN A 292 -15.23 17.22 21.85
N PHE A 293 -14.67 17.75 20.75
CA PHE A 293 -14.86 17.19 19.42
C PHE A 293 -14.36 15.74 19.33
N ARG A 294 -13.20 15.44 19.95
CA ARG A 294 -12.70 14.06 20.06
C ARG A 294 -13.70 13.15 20.79
N SER A 295 -14.29 13.62 21.88
CA SER A 295 -15.29 12.86 22.65
C SER A 295 -16.56 12.59 21.84
N GLU A 296 -17.03 13.59 21.07
CA GLU A 296 -18.16 13.44 20.17
C GLU A 296 -17.88 12.37 19.11
N LEU A 297 -16.71 12.41 18.46
CA LEU A 297 -16.30 11.42 17.44
C LEU A 297 -16.17 9.98 17.99
N ASN A 298 -15.74 9.84 19.24
CA ASN A 298 -15.60 8.51 19.87
C ASN A 298 -16.97 7.93 20.32
N ALA A 299 -18.03 8.74 20.33
CA ALA A 299 -19.37 8.30 20.67
C ALA A 299 -20.20 7.85 19.46
N VAL A 300 -19.69 8.07 18.26
CA VAL A 300 -20.27 7.68 16.97
C VAL A 300 -19.82 6.28 16.58
#